data_399f1f32061559504e39e9d8da5db55d
#
_entry.id   399f1f32061559504e39e9d8da5db55d
#
_cell.length_a   1.000
_cell.length_b   1.000
_cell.length_c   1.000
_cell.angle_alpha   90.00
_cell.angle_beta   90.00
_cell.angle_gamma   90.00
#
_symmetry.space_group_name_H-M   'P 1'
#
loop_
_entity.id
_entity.type
_entity.pdbx_description
1 polymer ?
#
loop_
_entity_poly.entity_id
_entity_poly.type
_entity_poly.pdbx_seq_one_letter_code
_entity_poly.pdbx_strand_id
1 'polypeptide(L)'
;MLIVLRTICGIMRRKEGLIVIQRKKALCAASASALAALGGLYGLYHYAFYSPRGAQNDDHHISTNPQMQVYREEISRAIDALNALPCERVYITSADGLRLTGRYYPAKPGAPLVIACHGYRGTPSRDFSAGAEIYRSMGCALLLIEERGQCGSAGHTITFGAMEKYDVLLWTRWAAERFGGIPILLGGISMGAATVLMASALGLPENVRGVIADCPYTSAKDIICSVGRDSVVPMELLYPFVRLSAKLFGHADLTQADALSAVKSARVPILLIHGEDDRFVPCDMSRAIAAANPEKIEFHTFPGAGHGLSCLVDMPRYEALVKAFAARTIFAKEEKREEP
;
A
#
# COMPACT_ATOMS: atom_id res chain seq x y z
N MET A 1 -61.63 51.88 13.91
CA MET A 1 -60.15 51.88 14.08
C MET A 1 -59.59 50.65 14.82
N LEU A 2 -60.19 50.22 15.95
CA LEU A 2 -59.70 49.04 16.70
C LEU A 2 -59.76 47.68 15.94
N ILE A 3 -60.80 47.44 15.10
CA ILE A 3 -60.98 46.20 14.35
C ILE A 3 -59.94 46.04 13.24
N VAL A 4 -59.58 47.14 12.55
CA VAL A 4 -58.56 47.14 11.49
C VAL A 4 -57.18 46.84 12.06
N LEU A 5 -56.80 47.38 13.23
CA LEU A 5 -55.55 47.13 13.93
C LEU A 5 -55.42 45.65 14.38
N ARG A 6 -56.50 45.05 14.88
CA ARG A 6 -56.52 43.62 15.27
C ARG A 6 -56.32 42.68 14.05
N THR A 7 -56.95 43.03 12.92
CA THR A 7 -56.82 42.24 11.66
C THR A 7 -55.36 42.32 11.11
N ILE A 8 -54.78 43.53 11.07
CA ILE A 8 -53.39 43.72 10.62
C ILE A 8 -52.40 42.97 11.54
N CYS A 9 -52.57 43.08 12.86
CA CYS A 9 -51.71 42.34 13.82
C CYS A 9 -51.86 40.83 13.69
N GLY A 10 -53.05 40.31 13.42
CA GLY A 10 -53.29 38.87 13.16
C GLY A 10 -52.63 38.37 11.86
N ILE A 11 -52.67 39.21 10.80
CA ILE A 11 -51.98 38.88 9.53
C ILE A 11 -50.47 38.90 9.68
N MET A 12 -49.92 39.86 10.40
CA MET A 12 -48.47 39.94 10.67
C MET A 12 -47.98 38.73 11.48
N ARG A 13 -48.67 38.36 12.57
CA ARG A 13 -48.31 37.15 13.36
C ARG A 13 -48.42 35.85 12.55
N ARG A 14 -49.41 35.74 11.64
CA ARG A 14 -49.49 34.57 10.72
C ARG A 14 -48.31 34.54 9.73
N LYS A 15 -47.89 35.68 9.16
CA LYS A 15 -46.75 35.78 8.28
C LYS A 15 -45.46 35.41 9.00
N GLU A 16 -45.23 35.93 10.23
CA GLU A 16 -44.09 35.58 11.06
C GLU A 16 -44.03 34.06 11.39
N GLY A 17 -45.20 33.50 11.79
CA GLY A 17 -45.30 32.06 12.04
C GLY A 17 -44.98 31.21 10.80
N LEU A 18 -45.45 31.63 9.60
CA LEU A 18 -45.16 30.94 8.34
C LEU A 18 -43.66 31.00 7.99
N ILE A 19 -43.02 32.14 8.18
CA ILE A 19 -41.57 32.33 7.97
C ILE A 19 -40.75 31.42 8.90
N VAL A 20 -41.14 31.33 10.16
CA VAL A 20 -40.47 30.46 11.15
C VAL A 20 -40.60 28.97 10.75
N ILE A 21 -41.77 28.54 10.31
CA ILE A 21 -42.00 27.14 9.85
C ILE A 21 -41.20 26.86 8.60
N GLN A 22 -41.15 27.76 7.62
CA GLN A 22 -40.34 27.61 6.42
C GLN A 22 -38.83 27.51 6.73
N ARG A 23 -38.32 28.36 7.64
CA ARG A 23 -36.93 28.30 8.10
C ARG A 23 -36.60 26.96 8.77
N LYS A 24 -37.49 26.48 9.65
CA LYS A 24 -37.31 25.16 10.29
C LYS A 24 -37.29 24.01 9.26
N LYS A 25 -38.20 24.01 8.28
CA LYS A 25 -38.22 23.00 7.21
C LYS A 25 -36.96 23.08 6.35
N ALA A 26 -36.48 24.28 5.99
CA ALA A 26 -35.24 24.46 5.25
C ALA A 26 -34.03 23.95 6.03
N LEU A 27 -33.96 24.24 7.33
CA LEU A 27 -32.90 23.75 8.20
C LEU A 27 -32.93 22.24 8.33
N CYS A 28 -34.11 21.62 8.53
CA CYS A 28 -34.25 20.17 8.56
C CYS A 28 -33.84 19.51 7.23
N ALA A 29 -34.23 20.10 6.09
CA ALA A 29 -33.82 19.60 4.78
C ALA A 29 -32.29 19.70 4.57
N ALA A 30 -31.68 20.83 4.94
CA ALA A 30 -30.24 21.03 4.86
C ALA A 30 -29.49 20.03 5.76
N SER A 31 -29.97 19.80 7.00
CA SER A 31 -29.40 18.81 7.92
C SER A 31 -29.50 17.40 7.37
N ALA A 32 -30.64 17.00 6.79
CA ALA A 32 -30.82 15.69 6.17
C ALA A 32 -29.88 15.49 4.97
N SER A 33 -29.74 16.52 4.12
CA SER A 33 -28.81 16.48 2.98
C SER A 33 -27.34 16.37 3.44
N ALA A 34 -26.95 17.08 4.49
CA ALA A 34 -25.61 17.00 5.06
C ALA A 34 -25.30 15.60 5.64
N LEU A 35 -26.28 15.01 6.35
CA LEU A 35 -26.16 13.65 6.87
C LEU A 35 -26.05 12.61 5.76
N ALA A 36 -26.83 12.75 4.70
CA ALA A 36 -26.75 11.88 3.52
C ALA A 36 -25.38 11.97 2.82
N ALA A 37 -24.84 13.20 2.67
CA ALA A 37 -23.52 13.42 2.09
C ALA A 37 -22.41 12.81 2.96
N LEU A 38 -22.45 13.00 4.29
CA LEU A 38 -21.51 12.35 5.22
C LEU A 38 -21.62 10.83 5.19
N GLY A 39 -22.84 10.28 5.10
CA GLY A 39 -23.06 8.85 4.94
C GLY A 39 -22.46 8.31 3.65
N GLY A 40 -22.60 9.04 2.54
CA GLY A 40 -21.97 8.70 1.26
C GLY A 40 -20.44 8.72 1.33
N LEU A 41 -19.85 9.75 1.95
CA LEU A 41 -18.40 9.82 2.16
C LEU A 41 -17.90 8.69 3.08
N TYR A 42 -18.66 8.37 4.13
CA TYR A 42 -18.31 7.24 5.00
C TYR A 42 -18.37 5.89 4.25
N GLY A 43 -19.38 5.72 3.38
CA GLY A 43 -19.47 4.56 2.49
C GLY A 43 -18.26 4.42 1.57
N LEU A 44 -17.81 5.52 0.95
CA LEU A 44 -16.57 5.55 0.13
C LEU A 44 -15.33 5.15 0.96
N TYR A 45 -15.20 5.72 2.17
CA TYR A 45 -14.12 5.36 3.09
C TYR A 45 -14.15 3.88 3.44
N HIS A 46 -15.32 3.38 3.83
CA HIS A 46 -15.48 1.98 4.22
C HIS A 46 -15.15 1.01 3.08
N TYR A 47 -15.53 1.36 1.86
CA TYR A 47 -15.25 0.55 0.68
C TYR A 47 -13.76 0.51 0.32
N ALA A 48 -13.11 1.69 0.26
CA ALA A 48 -11.77 1.81 -0.29
C ALA A 48 -10.64 1.71 0.76
N PHE A 49 -10.88 2.09 2.00
CA PHE A 49 -9.80 2.27 2.99
C PHE A 49 -9.99 1.44 4.26
N TYR A 50 -11.22 1.17 4.65
CA TYR A 50 -11.49 0.45 5.88
C TYR A 50 -11.15 -1.03 5.73
N SER A 51 -10.41 -1.54 6.72
CA SER A 51 -10.05 -2.95 6.83
C SER A 51 -10.51 -3.46 8.20
N PRO A 52 -11.51 -4.35 8.24
CA PRO A 52 -11.94 -4.96 9.49
C PRO A 52 -10.85 -5.91 10.01
N ARG A 53 -10.58 -5.85 11.33
CA ARG A 53 -9.63 -6.78 11.96
C ARG A 53 -10.03 -8.22 11.70
N GLY A 54 -9.07 -9.06 11.33
CA GLY A 54 -9.28 -10.50 11.15
C GLY A 54 -9.87 -10.91 9.79
N ALA A 55 -10.38 -10.00 8.97
CA ALA A 55 -10.95 -10.36 7.66
C ALA A 55 -9.91 -10.83 6.63
N GLN A 56 -8.61 -10.69 6.92
CA GLN A 56 -7.50 -10.93 5.99
C GLN A 56 -6.47 -11.94 6.53
N ASN A 57 -6.85 -12.73 7.53
CA ASN A 57 -5.94 -13.74 8.09
C ASN A 57 -5.96 -15.07 7.32
N ASP A 58 -6.75 -15.16 6.25
CA ASP A 58 -6.77 -16.33 5.39
C ASP A 58 -5.71 -16.19 4.29
N ASP A 59 -4.54 -16.76 4.55
CA ASP A 59 -3.44 -16.81 3.60
C ASP A 59 -3.84 -17.53 2.30
N HIS A 60 -4.79 -18.47 2.35
CA HIS A 60 -5.30 -19.23 1.21
C HIS A 60 -6.45 -18.56 0.45
N HIS A 61 -6.85 -17.34 0.84
CA HIS A 61 -7.80 -16.56 0.05
C HIS A 61 -7.14 -16.05 -1.25
N ILE A 62 -7.02 -16.93 -2.24
CA ILE A 62 -6.44 -16.62 -3.54
C ILE A 62 -7.51 -15.96 -4.41
N SER A 63 -7.14 -14.86 -5.08
CA SER A 63 -8.04 -14.11 -5.97
C SER A 63 -8.75 -15.02 -6.99
N THR A 64 -10.01 -14.74 -7.26
CA THR A 64 -10.81 -15.43 -8.29
C THR A 64 -10.44 -15.02 -9.72
N ASN A 65 -9.45 -14.13 -9.90
CA ASN A 65 -8.92 -13.78 -11.22
C ASN A 65 -8.46 -15.04 -11.97
N PRO A 66 -8.96 -15.28 -13.21
CA PRO A 66 -8.62 -16.49 -13.97
C PRO A 66 -7.11 -16.72 -14.14
N GLN A 67 -6.30 -15.67 -14.33
CA GLN A 67 -4.85 -15.79 -14.42
C GLN A 67 -4.23 -16.31 -13.11
N MET A 68 -4.72 -15.86 -11.95
CA MET A 68 -4.26 -16.31 -10.63
C MET A 68 -4.70 -17.75 -10.34
N GLN A 69 -5.89 -18.14 -10.79
CA GLN A 69 -6.44 -19.47 -10.56
C GLN A 69 -5.62 -20.60 -11.22
N VAL A 70 -4.90 -20.29 -12.31
CA VAL A 70 -3.97 -21.24 -12.95
C VAL A 70 -2.88 -21.71 -11.98
N TYR A 71 -2.43 -20.82 -11.09
CA TYR A 71 -1.34 -21.07 -10.12
C TYR A 71 -1.85 -21.39 -8.72
N ARG A 72 -3.15 -21.58 -8.53
CA ARG A 72 -3.77 -21.73 -7.20
C ARG A 72 -3.12 -22.81 -6.34
N GLU A 73 -2.91 -23.99 -6.90
CA GLU A 73 -2.32 -25.12 -6.16
C GLU A 73 -0.84 -24.86 -5.84
N GLU A 74 -0.11 -24.24 -6.76
CA GLU A 74 1.30 -23.89 -6.56
C GLU A 74 1.44 -22.85 -5.44
N ILE A 75 0.63 -21.78 -5.50
CA ILE A 75 0.57 -20.74 -4.46
C ILE A 75 0.21 -21.37 -3.11
N SER A 76 -0.82 -22.23 -3.05
CA SER A 76 -1.24 -22.86 -1.80
C SER A 76 -0.12 -23.71 -1.20
N ARG A 77 0.57 -24.52 -2.00
CA ARG A 77 1.72 -25.31 -1.52
C ARG A 77 2.87 -24.43 -1.02
N ALA A 78 3.15 -23.32 -1.72
CA ALA A 78 4.18 -22.39 -1.32
C ALA A 78 3.82 -21.67 0.00
N ILE A 79 2.55 -21.31 0.20
CA ILE A 79 2.03 -20.76 1.46
C ILE A 79 2.23 -21.74 2.62
N ASP A 80 1.83 -23.00 2.43
CA ASP A 80 2.00 -24.04 3.44
C ASP A 80 3.47 -24.26 3.81
N ALA A 81 4.34 -24.30 2.80
CA ALA A 81 5.78 -24.42 2.99
C ALA A 81 6.36 -23.23 3.77
N LEU A 82 5.98 -22.01 3.44
CA LEU A 82 6.44 -20.80 4.14
C LEU A 82 5.91 -20.76 5.59
N ASN A 83 4.64 -21.08 5.79
CA ASN A 83 4.01 -21.07 7.11
C ASN A 83 4.53 -22.18 8.04
N ALA A 84 5.06 -23.28 7.48
CA ALA A 84 5.69 -24.33 8.26
C ALA A 84 7.10 -23.98 8.78
N LEU A 85 7.70 -22.92 8.25
CA LEU A 85 9.03 -22.48 8.70
C LEU A 85 8.97 -21.83 10.08
N PRO A 86 9.95 -22.09 10.96
CA PRO A 86 10.04 -21.40 12.23
C PRO A 86 10.25 -19.90 12.00
N CYS A 87 9.40 -19.09 12.60
CA CYS A 87 9.51 -17.64 12.56
C CYS A 87 9.28 -17.03 13.94
N GLU A 88 9.85 -15.86 14.15
CA GLU A 88 9.62 -15.03 15.34
C GLU A 88 8.60 -13.94 14.99
N ARG A 89 7.57 -13.78 15.82
CA ARG A 89 6.69 -12.61 15.77
C ARG A 89 7.41 -11.42 16.38
N VAL A 90 7.57 -10.37 15.59
CA VAL A 90 8.22 -9.12 16.02
C VAL A 90 7.23 -7.95 15.93
N TYR A 91 7.50 -6.91 16.71
CA TYR A 91 6.60 -5.78 16.87
C TYR A 91 7.37 -4.47 16.91
N ILE A 92 6.80 -3.43 16.30
CA ILE A 92 7.21 -2.04 16.47
C ILE A 92 6.00 -1.17 16.79
N THR A 93 6.24 0.05 17.24
CA THR A 93 5.20 1.07 17.38
C THR A 93 5.38 2.10 16.30
N SER A 94 4.33 2.36 15.52
CA SER A 94 4.31 3.42 14.50
C SER A 94 4.38 4.80 15.13
N ALA A 95 4.67 5.82 14.30
CA ALA A 95 4.75 7.21 14.78
C ALA A 95 3.42 7.74 15.37
N ASP A 96 2.29 7.18 14.94
CA ASP A 96 0.95 7.48 15.43
C ASP A 96 0.42 6.48 16.48
N GLY A 97 1.33 5.66 17.05
CA GLY A 97 1.04 4.81 18.20
C GLY A 97 0.41 3.45 17.89
N LEU A 98 0.34 3.02 16.63
CA LEU A 98 -0.16 1.70 16.27
C LEU A 98 0.90 0.63 16.54
N ARG A 99 0.49 -0.50 17.14
CA ARG A 99 1.34 -1.69 17.21
C ARG A 99 1.33 -2.39 15.85
N LEU A 100 2.48 -2.39 15.17
CA LEU A 100 2.69 -3.08 13.92
C LEU A 100 3.39 -4.40 14.17
N THR A 101 3.09 -5.40 13.36
CA THR A 101 3.59 -6.76 13.51
C THR A 101 4.37 -7.19 12.27
N GLY A 102 5.27 -8.15 12.44
CA GLY A 102 6.02 -8.78 11.36
C GLY A 102 6.39 -10.22 11.73
N ARG A 103 6.68 -11.02 10.70
CA ARG A 103 7.18 -12.40 10.83
C ARG A 103 8.65 -12.40 10.42
N TYR A 104 9.54 -12.62 11.39
CA TYR A 104 10.97 -12.69 11.14
C TYR A 104 11.41 -14.15 11.00
N TYR A 105 11.96 -14.49 9.85
CA TYR A 105 12.53 -15.79 9.53
C TYR A 105 14.05 -15.67 9.59
N PRO A 106 14.70 -16.25 10.61
CA PRO A 106 16.13 -16.08 10.82
C PRO A 106 16.97 -16.82 9.77
N ALA A 107 18.17 -16.31 9.54
CA ALA A 107 19.24 -16.97 8.81
C ALA A 107 20.52 -17.01 9.69
N LYS A 108 21.68 -17.31 9.09
CA LYS A 108 22.95 -17.30 9.81
C LYS A 108 23.25 -15.90 10.36
N PRO A 109 23.92 -15.78 11.52
CA PRO A 109 24.34 -14.48 12.05
C PRO A 109 25.11 -13.66 11.00
N GLY A 110 24.76 -12.36 10.87
CA GLY A 110 25.37 -11.47 9.88
C GLY A 110 24.79 -11.60 8.46
N ALA A 111 23.81 -12.48 8.23
CA ALA A 111 23.14 -12.58 6.94
C ALA A 111 22.41 -11.29 6.57
N PRO A 112 22.36 -10.91 5.27
CA PRO A 112 21.53 -9.82 4.81
C PRO A 112 20.04 -10.06 5.13
N LEU A 113 19.30 -8.98 5.34
CA LEU A 113 17.88 -9.01 5.65
C LEU A 113 17.04 -8.48 4.48
N VAL A 114 16.00 -9.21 4.10
CA VAL A 114 14.95 -8.71 3.20
C VAL A 114 13.74 -8.31 4.03
N ILE A 115 13.33 -7.04 3.96
CA ILE A 115 12.08 -6.53 4.55
C ILE A 115 11.05 -6.45 3.43
N ALA A 116 9.96 -7.19 3.54
CA ALA A 116 8.99 -7.38 2.47
C ALA A 116 7.59 -6.88 2.86
N CYS A 117 6.98 -6.07 1.96
CA CYS A 117 5.70 -5.39 2.11
C CYS A 117 4.67 -6.00 1.17
N HIS A 118 3.57 -6.53 1.70
CA HIS A 118 2.51 -7.17 0.91
C HIS A 118 1.57 -6.14 0.25
N GLY A 119 0.72 -6.62 -0.68
CA GLY A 119 -0.24 -5.79 -1.41
C GLY A 119 -1.47 -5.40 -0.59
N TYR A 120 -2.31 -4.58 -1.22
CA TYR A 120 -3.59 -4.12 -0.67
C TYR A 120 -4.50 -5.29 -0.33
N ARG A 121 -4.96 -5.37 0.92
CA ARG A 121 -5.74 -6.48 1.45
C ARG A 121 -5.08 -7.84 1.20
N GLY A 122 -3.73 -7.85 1.14
CA GLY A 122 -2.90 -9.02 1.03
C GLY A 122 -2.55 -9.64 2.37
N THR A 123 -1.81 -10.73 2.31
CA THR A 123 -1.10 -11.27 3.46
C THR A 123 0.37 -11.52 3.11
N PRO A 124 1.29 -11.41 4.09
CA PRO A 124 2.70 -11.67 3.82
C PRO A 124 2.95 -13.06 3.22
N SER A 125 2.28 -14.10 3.75
CA SER A 125 2.45 -15.47 3.25
C SER A 125 1.96 -15.63 1.83
N ARG A 126 0.79 -15.09 1.50
CA ARG A 126 0.23 -15.23 0.15
C ARG A 126 1.08 -14.51 -0.88
N ASP A 127 1.48 -13.28 -0.60
CA ASP A 127 2.14 -12.43 -1.60
C ASP A 127 3.62 -12.78 -1.77
N PHE A 128 4.28 -13.33 -0.74
CA PHE A 128 5.71 -13.65 -0.80
C PHE A 128 6.03 -15.14 -0.84
N SER A 129 5.05 -16.05 -0.71
CA SER A 129 5.34 -17.49 -0.65
C SER A 129 6.16 -18.00 -1.82
N ALA A 130 5.82 -17.63 -3.05
CA ALA A 130 6.53 -18.05 -4.25
C ALA A 130 7.96 -17.49 -4.33
N GLY A 131 8.17 -16.22 -3.91
CA GLY A 131 9.46 -15.54 -3.97
C GLY A 131 10.35 -15.74 -2.74
N ALA A 132 9.81 -16.17 -1.59
CA ALA A 132 10.56 -16.28 -0.33
C ALA A 132 11.75 -17.24 -0.42
N GLU A 133 11.59 -18.35 -1.14
CA GLU A 133 12.67 -19.35 -1.31
C GLU A 133 13.85 -18.78 -2.10
N ILE A 134 13.64 -17.86 -3.04
CA ILE A 134 14.71 -17.19 -3.77
C ILE A 134 15.66 -16.49 -2.78
N TYR A 135 15.10 -15.69 -1.87
CA TYR A 135 15.89 -14.98 -0.85
C TYR A 135 16.56 -15.94 0.14
N ARG A 136 15.83 -16.96 0.58
CA ARG A 136 16.35 -17.97 1.52
C ARG A 136 17.48 -18.79 0.92
N SER A 137 17.37 -19.18 -0.37
CA SER A 137 18.43 -19.92 -1.08
C SER A 137 19.72 -19.10 -1.20
N MET A 138 19.62 -17.76 -1.19
CA MET A 138 20.79 -16.87 -1.10
C MET A 138 21.35 -16.71 0.33
N GLY A 139 20.70 -17.31 1.33
CA GLY A 139 21.08 -17.19 2.73
C GLY A 139 20.58 -15.93 3.43
N CYS A 140 19.64 -15.20 2.89
CA CYS A 140 19.04 -14.03 3.52
C CYS A 140 18.08 -14.40 4.65
N ALA A 141 18.05 -13.59 5.70
CA ALA A 141 16.92 -13.54 6.63
C ALA A 141 15.75 -12.78 6.00
N LEU A 142 14.51 -13.10 6.42
CA LEU A 142 13.32 -12.41 5.94
C LEU A 142 12.59 -11.75 7.10
N LEU A 143 12.10 -10.54 6.87
CA LEU A 143 11.11 -9.86 7.70
C LEU A 143 9.90 -9.53 6.82
N LEU A 144 8.86 -10.35 6.92
CA LEU A 144 7.60 -10.12 6.25
C LEU A 144 6.74 -9.25 7.15
N ILE A 145 6.62 -7.96 6.81
CA ILE A 145 5.82 -7.03 7.62
C ILE A 145 4.34 -7.17 7.30
N GLU A 146 3.52 -7.01 8.32
CA GLU A 146 2.08 -6.90 8.20
C GLU A 146 1.74 -5.41 8.21
N GLU A 147 1.30 -4.87 7.08
CA GLU A 147 1.08 -3.44 6.96
C GLU A 147 -0.06 -2.95 7.87
N ARG A 148 -0.02 -1.65 8.23
CA ARG A 148 -1.04 -1.02 9.11
C ARG A 148 -2.46 -1.32 8.66
N GLY A 149 -3.36 -1.57 9.61
CA GLY A 149 -4.76 -1.90 9.33
C GLY A 149 -4.96 -3.26 8.69
N GLN A 150 -3.93 -4.10 8.55
CA GLN A 150 -4.02 -5.39 7.89
C GLN A 150 -3.39 -6.49 8.76
N CYS A 151 -3.88 -7.71 8.60
CA CYS A 151 -3.42 -8.90 9.32
C CYS A 151 -3.40 -8.68 10.85
N GLY A 152 -2.25 -8.87 11.50
CA GLY A 152 -2.07 -8.68 12.94
C GLY A 152 -1.68 -7.26 13.35
N SER A 153 -1.39 -6.36 12.40
CA SER A 153 -1.08 -4.97 12.69
C SER A 153 -2.32 -4.18 13.10
N ALA A 154 -2.14 -3.24 14.04
CA ALA A 154 -3.24 -2.40 14.52
C ALA A 154 -3.67 -1.36 13.46
N GLY A 155 -4.80 -0.72 13.74
CA GLY A 155 -5.45 0.22 12.84
C GLY A 155 -6.59 -0.43 12.05
N HIS A 156 -7.25 0.40 11.23
CA HIS A 156 -8.38 -0.02 10.39
C HIS A 156 -8.36 0.69 9.03
N THR A 157 -7.31 1.44 8.73
CA THR A 157 -7.22 2.24 7.52
C THR A 157 -6.01 1.84 6.71
N ILE A 158 -6.23 1.48 5.45
CA ILE A 158 -5.20 1.29 4.44
C ILE A 158 -5.05 2.61 3.69
N THR A 159 -3.82 3.16 3.58
CA THR A 159 -3.59 4.51 3.07
C THR A 159 -2.85 4.55 1.73
N PHE A 160 -2.78 3.41 1.04
CA PHE A 160 -2.12 3.28 -0.27
C PHE A 160 -0.65 3.75 -0.25
N GLY A 161 0.05 3.52 0.85
CA GLY A 161 1.44 3.90 1.02
C GLY A 161 1.66 5.32 1.57
N ALA A 162 0.61 6.13 1.78
CA ALA A 162 0.76 7.47 2.34
C ALA A 162 1.35 7.45 3.75
N MET A 163 0.92 6.53 4.59
CA MET A 163 1.43 6.31 5.94
C MET A 163 2.33 5.08 6.02
N GLU A 164 2.05 4.03 5.24
CA GLU A 164 2.80 2.78 5.22
C GLU A 164 4.29 2.99 4.92
N LYS A 165 4.66 3.95 4.08
CA LYS A 165 6.07 4.32 3.82
C LYS A 165 6.87 4.71 5.07
N TYR A 166 6.21 5.35 6.04
CA TYR A 166 6.85 5.71 7.31
C TYR A 166 6.99 4.50 8.23
N ASP A 167 6.07 3.54 8.14
CA ASP A 167 6.19 2.27 8.86
C ASP A 167 7.37 1.46 8.32
N VAL A 168 7.57 1.43 7.00
CA VAL A 168 8.76 0.82 6.38
C VAL A 168 10.05 1.46 6.91
N LEU A 169 10.10 2.81 6.98
CA LEU A 169 11.25 3.50 7.58
C LEU A 169 11.50 3.07 9.04
N LEU A 170 10.45 2.91 9.83
CA LEU A 170 10.58 2.45 11.22
C LEU A 170 11.06 1.00 11.29
N TRP A 171 10.55 0.12 10.43
CA TRP A 171 11.03 -1.26 10.34
C TRP A 171 12.51 -1.34 9.94
N THR A 172 12.98 -0.48 9.02
CA THR A 172 14.41 -0.45 8.66
C THR A 172 15.29 0.02 9.83
N ARG A 173 14.85 1.01 10.60
CA ARG A 173 15.55 1.49 11.79
C ARG A 173 15.60 0.42 12.87
N TRP A 174 14.45 -0.20 13.16
CA TRP A 174 14.38 -1.33 14.08
C TRP A 174 15.33 -2.47 13.68
N ALA A 175 15.40 -2.80 12.39
CA ALA A 175 16.30 -3.83 11.90
C ALA A 175 17.78 -3.42 12.04
N ALA A 176 18.13 -2.16 11.75
CA ALA A 176 19.48 -1.64 11.91
C ALA A 176 19.94 -1.67 13.38
N GLU A 177 19.05 -1.30 14.30
CA GLU A 177 19.32 -1.37 15.76
C GLU A 177 19.46 -2.81 16.24
N ARG A 178 18.57 -3.70 15.82
CA ARG A 178 18.53 -5.08 16.28
C ARG A 178 19.69 -5.93 15.75
N PHE A 179 20.09 -5.75 14.50
CA PHE A 179 21.01 -6.64 13.80
C PHE A 179 22.38 -5.99 13.48
N GLY A 180 22.59 -4.73 13.91
CA GLY A 180 23.90 -4.11 13.87
C GLY A 180 24.42 -3.77 12.46
N GLY A 181 23.60 -3.19 11.60
CA GLY A 181 24.06 -2.64 10.32
C GLY A 181 24.25 -3.66 9.20
N ILE A 182 23.67 -4.87 9.33
CA ILE A 182 23.62 -5.84 8.21
C ILE A 182 22.97 -5.22 6.97
N PRO A 183 23.36 -5.60 5.74
CA PRO A 183 22.73 -5.11 4.54
C PRO A 183 21.24 -5.44 4.50
N ILE A 184 20.41 -4.45 4.14
CA ILE A 184 18.96 -4.57 4.03
C ILE A 184 18.55 -4.37 2.59
N LEU A 185 17.67 -5.25 2.09
CA LEU A 185 16.94 -5.11 0.84
C LEU A 185 15.45 -4.90 1.17
N LEU A 186 14.84 -3.87 0.58
CA LEU A 186 13.40 -3.69 0.65
C LEU A 186 12.74 -4.43 -0.51
N GLY A 187 11.71 -5.20 -0.23
CA GLY A 187 10.89 -5.88 -1.24
C GLY A 187 9.43 -5.46 -1.12
N GLY A 188 8.71 -5.40 -2.24
CA GLY A 188 7.28 -5.10 -2.20
C GLY A 188 6.54 -5.62 -3.43
N ILE A 189 5.26 -5.95 -3.24
CA ILE A 189 4.35 -6.37 -4.31
C ILE A 189 3.15 -5.42 -4.32
N SER A 190 2.76 -4.92 -5.51
CA SER A 190 1.57 -4.07 -5.70
C SER A 190 1.60 -2.82 -4.81
N MET A 191 0.66 -2.67 -3.86
CA MET A 191 0.68 -1.59 -2.88
C MET A 191 1.98 -1.58 -2.07
N GLY A 192 2.47 -2.74 -1.64
CA GLY A 192 3.75 -2.86 -0.94
C GLY A 192 4.92 -2.40 -1.81
N ALA A 193 4.90 -2.67 -3.13
CA ALA A 193 5.89 -2.18 -4.08
C ALA A 193 5.87 -0.65 -4.18
N ALA A 194 4.70 -0.04 -4.32
CA ALA A 194 4.56 1.41 -4.29
C ALA A 194 5.02 2.00 -2.95
N THR A 195 4.74 1.31 -1.84
CA THR A 195 5.14 1.71 -0.49
C THR A 195 6.67 1.74 -0.33
N VAL A 196 7.38 0.68 -0.75
CA VAL A 196 8.85 0.65 -0.66
C VAL A 196 9.50 1.65 -1.61
N LEU A 197 8.91 1.92 -2.78
CA LEU A 197 9.35 3.00 -3.67
C LEU A 197 9.21 4.37 -3.01
N MET A 198 8.08 4.65 -2.36
CA MET A 198 7.88 5.88 -1.61
C MET A 198 8.81 5.99 -0.40
N ALA A 199 9.07 4.88 0.30
CA ALA A 199 10.02 4.83 1.40
C ALA A 199 11.46 5.13 0.95
N SER A 200 11.85 4.78 -0.29
CA SER A 200 13.19 5.03 -0.83
C SER A 200 13.57 6.51 -0.91
N ALA A 201 12.58 7.41 -0.91
CA ALA A 201 12.77 8.86 -0.86
C ALA A 201 12.94 9.42 0.57
N LEU A 202 12.73 8.59 1.59
CA LEU A 202 12.90 8.99 2.98
C LEU A 202 14.36 8.80 3.43
N GLY A 203 14.70 9.34 4.60
CA GLY A 203 16.02 9.15 5.21
C GLY A 203 16.20 7.72 5.75
N LEU A 204 16.33 6.74 4.83
CA LEU A 204 16.59 5.35 5.18
C LEU A 204 17.98 5.20 5.84
N PRO A 205 18.18 4.23 6.75
CA PRO A 205 19.49 3.86 7.23
C PRO A 205 20.45 3.49 6.08
N GLU A 206 21.75 3.79 6.24
CA GLU A 206 22.77 3.56 5.19
C GLU A 206 22.94 2.09 4.78
N ASN A 207 22.59 1.18 5.66
CA ASN A 207 22.62 -0.26 5.39
C ASN A 207 21.46 -0.76 4.53
N VAL A 208 20.47 0.09 4.17
CA VAL A 208 19.49 -0.21 3.12
C VAL A 208 20.18 -0.03 1.76
N ARG A 209 20.40 -1.14 1.05
CA ARG A 209 21.24 -1.20 -0.15
C ARG A 209 20.47 -1.26 -1.46
N GLY A 210 19.17 -1.49 -1.44
CA GLY A 210 18.37 -1.56 -2.65
C GLY A 210 16.89 -1.81 -2.39
N VAL A 211 16.10 -1.69 -3.46
CA VAL A 211 14.66 -1.92 -3.47
C VAL A 211 14.30 -2.86 -4.63
N ILE A 212 13.46 -3.86 -4.37
CA ILE A 212 12.79 -4.66 -5.40
C ILE A 212 11.29 -4.36 -5.34
N ALA A 213 10.72 -3.87 -6.43
CA ALA A 213 9.33 -3.50 -6.53
C ALA A 213 8.66 -4.26 -7.68
N ASP A 214 7.68 -5.11 -7.38
CA ASP A 214 6.90 -5.85 -8.37
C ASP A 214 5.49 -5.25 -8.48
N CYS A 215 5.10 -4.89 -9.71
CA CYS A 215 3.81 -4.32 -10.13
C CYS A 215 3.32 -3.09 -9.30
N PRO A 216 4.18 -2.08 -9.01
CA PRO A 216 3.73 -0.88 -8.31
C PRO A 216 2.85 0.00 -9.18
N TYR A 217 2.04 0.85 -8.53
CA TYR A 217 1.34 1.96 -9.18
C TYR A 217 2.09 3.28 -9.00
N THR A 218 1.78 4.27 -9.86
CA THR A 218 2.37 5.62 -9.82
C THR A 218 1.92 6.44 -8.62
N SER A 219 0.62 6.42 -8.31
CA SER A 219 0.04 7.15 -7.18
C SER A 219 -1.27 6.51 -6.72
N ALA A 220 -1.71 6.85 -5.50
CA ALA A 220 -3.04 6.46 -5.01
C ALA A 220 -4.15 6.95 -5.95
N LYS A 221 -4.01 8.14 -6.53
CA LYS A 221 -4.97 8.65 -7.52
C LYS A 221 -5.06 7.73 -8.73
N ASP A 222 -3.91 7.40 -9.32
CA ASP A 222 -3.87 6.67 -10.57
C ASP A 222 -4.40 5.25 -10.42
N ILE A 223 -4.06 4.56 -9.32
CA ILE A 223 -4.61 3.21 -9.07
C ILE A 223 -6.11 3.25 -8.77
N ILE A 224 -6.61 4.19 -7.98
CA ILE A 224 -8.03 4.33 -7.68
C ILE A 224 -8.81 4.62 -8.98
N CYS A 225 -8.32 5.51 -9.84
CA CYS A 225 -8.93 5.81 -11.12
C CYS A 225 -8.85 4.61 -12.08
N SER A 226 -7.73 3.88 -12.09
CA SER A 226 -7.56 2.69 -12.92
C SER A 226 -8.53 1.58 -12.54
N VAL A 227 -8.66 1.27 -11.25
CA VAL A 227 -9.59 0.24 -10.74
C VAL A 227 -11.04 0.62 -11.00
N GLY A 228 -11.37 1.91 -10.90
CA GLY A 228 -12.72 2.42 -11.13
C GLY A 228 -13.04 2.77 -12.59
N ARG A 229 -12.20 2.41 -13.57
CA ARG A 229 -12.39 2.79 -15.00
C ARG A 229 -13.72 2.36 -15.60
N ASP A 230 -14.23 1.22 -15.14
CA ASP A 230 -15.50 0.65 -15.65
C ASP A 230 -16.72 1.12 -14.83
N SER A 231 -16.55 2.10 -13.93
CA SER A 231 -17.65 2.68 -13.18
C SER A 231 -18.55 3.55 -14.07
N VAL A 232 -19.85 3.62 -13.74
CA VAL A 232 -20.83 4.43 -14.48
C VAL A 232 -20.47 5.92 -14.48
N VAL A 233 -19.86 6.39 -13.38
CA VAL A 233 -19.36 7.78 -13.26
C VAL A 233 -17.84 7.75 -13.40
N PRO A 234 -17.24 8.61 -14.24
CA PRO A 234 -15.78 8.70 -14.34
C PRO A 234 -15.14 8.91 -12.97
N MET A 235 -14.19 8.03 -12.62
CA MET A 235 -13.59 8.01 -11.29
C MET A 235 -12.83 9.31 -10.98
N GLU A 236 -12.34 10.00 -12.00
CA GLU A 236 -11.68 11.32 -11.87
C GLU A 236 -12.63 12.37 -11.24
N LEU A 237 -13.92 12.29 -11.53
CA LEU A 237 -14.93 13.17 -10.93
C LEU A 237 -15.27 12.76 -9.49
N LEU A 238 -15.16 11.46 -9.17
CA LEU A 238 -15.40 10.94 -7.82
C LEU A 238 -14.16 11.05 -6.90
N TYR A 239 -12.97 11.09 -7.45
CA TYR A 239 -11.72 11.08 -6.70
C TYR A 239 -11.61 12.19 -5.63
N PRO A 240 -12.08 13.44 -5.85
CA PRO A 240 -12.09 14.46 -4.79
C PRO A 240 -12.89 14.02 -3.55
N PHE A 241 -14.00 13.31 -3.72
CA PHE A 241 -14.83 12.79 -2.62
C PHE A 241 -14.16 11.57 -1.95
N VAL A 242 -13.50 10.70 -2.74
CA VAL A 242 -12.70 9.59 -2.20
C VAL A 242 -11.54 10.14 -1.35
N ARG A 243 -10.83 11.15 -1.84
CA ARG A 243 -9.76 11.82 -1.09
C ARG A 243 -10.28 12.50 0.18
N LEU A 244 -11.44 13.19 0.09
CA LEU A 244 -12.08 13.81 1.24
C LEU A 244 -12.49 12.76 2.28
N SER A 245 -13.02 11.61 1.86
CA SER A 245 -13.41 10.52 2.76
C SER A 245 -12.20 9.92 3.48
N ALA A 246 -11.08 9.70 2.78
CA ALA A 246 -9.83 9.26 3.38
C ALA A 246 -9.32 10.24 4.45
N LYS A 247 -9.41 11.56 4.17
CA LYS A 247 -8.98 12.60 5.09
C LYS A 247 -9.86 12.69 6.33
N LEU A 248 -11.20 12.64 6.17
CA LEU A 248 -12.15 12.80 7.25
C LEU A 248 -12.20 11.58 8.19
N PHE A 249 -12.21 10.37 7.64
CA PHE A 249 -12.43 9.14 8.41
C PHE A 249 -11.17 8.31 8.58
N GLY A 250 -10.23 8.40 7.62
CA GLY A 250 -8.97 7.66 7.64
C GLY A 250 -7.79 8.48 8.15
N HIS A 251 -7.96 9.79 8.37
CA HIS A 251 -6.89 10.73 8.76
C HIS A 251 -5.68 10.68 7.82
N ALA A 252 -5.89 10.31 6.54
CA ALA A 252 -4.87 10.13 5.54
C ALA A 252 -4.97 11.16 4.42
N ASP A 253 -3.84 11.75 4.04
CA ASP A 253 -3.74 12.59 2.85
C ASP A 253 -3.19 11.77 1.68
N LEU A 254 -4.06 11.35 0.76
CA LEU A 254 -3.69 10.53 -0.39
C LEU A 254 -2.74 11.22 -1.37
N THR A 255 -2.53 12.54 -1.28
CA THR A 255 -1.50 13.22 -2.08
C THR A 255 -0.09 12.83 -1.66
N GLN A 256 0.08 12.26 -0.46
CA GLN A 256 1.34 11.73 0.03
C GLN A 256 1.67 10.34 -0.55
N ALA A 257 0.70 9.67 -1.18
CA ALA A 257 0.87 8.36 -1.82
C ALA A 257 1.22 8.56 -3.31
N ASP A 258 2.46 8.93 -3.61
CA ASP A 258 2.97 9.22 -4.95
C ASP A 258 4.37 8.60 -5.12
N ALA A 259 4.41 7.38 -5.66
CA ALA A 259 5.63 6.64 -5.93
C ALA A 259 6.42 7.25 -7.10
N LEU A 260 5.71 7.78 -8.13
CA LEU A 260 6.34 8.41 -9.28
C LEU A 260 7.16 9.64 -8.90
N SER A 261 6.64 10.46 -8.00
CA SER A 261 7.39 11.61 -7.49
C SER A 261 8.52 11.18 -6.54
N ALA A 262 8.27 10.17 -5.70
CA ALA A 262 9.25 9.70 -4.72
C ALA A 262 10.52 9.15 -5.37
N VAL A 263 10.40 8.34 -6.41
CA VAL A 263 11.58 7.70 -7.03
C VAL A 263 12.56 8.70 -7.65
N LYS A 264 12.14 9.92 -7.96
CA LYS A 264 13.04 10.98 -8.48
C LYS A 264 14.16 11.33 -7.50
N SER A 265 13.92 11.13 -6.20
CA SER A 265 14.91 11.38 -5.14
C SER A 265 15.46 10.11 -4.50
N ALA A 266 15.14 8.93 -5.06
CA ALA A 266 15.68 7.67 -4.56
C ALA A 266 17.20 7.62 -4.68
N ARG A 267 17.87 7.21 -3.59
CA ARG A 267 19.33 7.16 -3.51
C ARG A 267 19.89 5.76 -3.73
N VAL A 268 19.09 4.74 -3.47
CA VAL A 268 19.45 3.33 -3.60
C VAL A 268 19.04 2.78 -4.97
N PRO A 269 19.73 1.77 -5.52
CA PRO A 269 19.31 1.10 -6.75
C PRO A 269 17.94 0.42 -6.55
N ILE A 270 17.18 0.35 -7.64
CA ILE A 270 15.84 -0.21 -7.68
C ILE A 270 15.76 -1.24 -8.81
N LEU A 271 15.34 -2.46 -8.50
CA LEU A 271 14.86 -3.45 -9.47
C LEU A 271 13.34 -3.35 -9.55
N LEU A 272 12.84 -2.92 -10.70
CA LEU A 272 11.43 -2.76 -10.99
C LEU A 272 10.97 -3.88 -11.92
N ILE A 273 9.95 -4.62 -11.53
CA ILE A 273 9.40 -5.75 -12.27
C ILE A 273 7.91 -5.51 -12.51
N HIS A 274 7.38 -5.94 -13.67
CA HIS A 274 5.94 -5.85 -13.94
C HIS A 274 5.49 -6.85 -15.00
N GLY A 275 4.33 -7.46 -14.80
CA GLY A 275 3.66 -8.28 -15.80
C GLY A 275 3.06 -7.42 -16.92
N GLU A 276 3.27 -7.78 -18.18
CA GLU A 276 2.75 -7.01 -19.33
C GLU A 276 1.22 -7.10 -19.45
N ASP A 277 0.64 -8.23 -19.01
CA ASP A 277 -0.81 -8.49 -19.06
C ASP A 277 -1.54 -8.11 -17.77
N ASP A 278 -0.91 -7.26 -16.94
CA ASP A 278 -1.53 -6.73 -15.73
C ASP A 278 -2.67 -5.76 -16.07
N ARG A 279 -3.91 -6.22 -15.82
CA ARG A 279 -5.14 -5.44 -16.06
C ARG A 279 -5.61 -4.67 -14.83
N PHE A 280 -5.02 -4.95 -13.66
CA PHE A 280 -5.36 -4.29 -12.41
C PHE A 280 -4.50 -3.04 -12.18
N VAL A 281 -3.17 -3.20 -12.26
CA VAL A 281 -2.21 -2.10 -12.30
C VAL A 281 -1.55 -2.10 -13.69
N PRO A 282 -1.92 -1.19 -14.60
CA PRO A 282 -1.33 -1.17 -15.93
C PRO A 282 0.19 -1.06 -15.92
N CYS A 283 0.87 -1.91 -16.72
CA CYS A 283 2.34 -1.93 -16.81
C CYS A 283 2.95 -0.55 -17.17
N ASP A 284 2.18 0.31 -17.86
CA ASP A 284 2.58 1.68 -18.19
C ASP A 284 2.86 2.54 -16.95
N MET A 285 2.26 2.22 -15.79
CA MET A 285 2.60 2.90 -14.54
C MET A 285 4.06 2.62 -14.15
N SER A 286 4.54 1.38 -14.27
CA SER A 286 5.94 1.06 -14.04
C SER A 286 6.86 1.62 -15.11
N ARG A 287 6.44 1.72 -16.38
CA ARG A 287 7.21 2.42 -17.42
C ARG A 287 7.43 3.88 -17.07
N ALA A 288 6.39 4.56 -16.57
CA ALA A 288 6.50 5.95 -16.12
C ALA A 288 7.43 6.09 -14.90
N ILE A 289 7.35 5.17 -13.93
CA ILE A 289 8.23 5.14 -12.76
C ILE A 289 9.68 4.94 -13.19
N ALA A 290 9.96 4.00 -14.10
CA ALA A 290 11.32 3.74 -14.61
C ALA A 290 11.90 4.95 -15.35
N ALA A 291 11.08 5.61 -16.18
CA ALA A 291 11.49 6.81 -16.90
C ALA A 291 11.79 8.00 -15.97
N ALA A 292 11.24 8.03 -14.75
CA ALA A 292 11.45 9.13 -13.81
C ALA A 292 12.83 9.13 -13.14
N ASN A 293 13.53 7.97 -13.10
CA ASN A 293 14.89 7.86 -12.55
C ASN A 293 15.65 6.69 -13.20
N PRO A 294 16.01 6.79 -14.49
CA PRO A 294 16.65 5.71 -15.25
C PRO A 294 18.04 5.34 -14.75
N GLU A 295 18.71 6.22 -14.01
CA GLU A 295 20.04 5.95 -13.44
C GLU A 295 19.98 4.98 -12.24
N LYS A 296 18.86 4.94 -11.53
CA LYS A 296 18.67 4.11 -10.33
C LYS A 296 17.76 2.92 -10.57
N ILE A 297 16.91 2.96 -11.61
CA ILE A 297 15.87 1.96 -11.82
C ILE A 297 16.24 1.06 -13.01
N GLU A 298 16.45 -0.22 -12.72
CA GLU A 298 16.50 -1.29 -13.69
C GLU A 298 15.10 -1.88 -13.84
N PHE A 299 14.50 -1.81 -15.04
CA PHE A 299 13.12 -2.21 -15.28
C PHE A 299 13.01 -3.42 -16.19
N HIS A 300 12.26 -4.41 -15.76
CA HIS A 300 11.99 -5.64 -16.52
C HIS A 300 10.49 -5.94 -16.57
N THR A 301 10.01 -6.29 -17.77
CA THR A 301 8.64 -6.73 -17.98
C THR A 301 8.56 -8.25 -18.19
N PHE A 302 7.41 -8.84 -17.84
CA PHE A 302 7.15 -10.27 -17.97
C PHE A 302 5.94 -10.49 -18.89
N PRO A 303 6.16 -10.90 -20.17
CA PRO A 303 5.07 -11.20 -21.08
C PRO A 303 4.17 -12.33 -20.55
N GLY A 304 2.86 -12.20 -20.71
CA GLY A 304 1.88 -13.18 -20.22
C GLY A 304 1.58 -13.10 -18.73
N ALA A 305 2.35 -12.33 -17.95
CA ALA A 305 2.11 -12.20 -16.53
C ALA A 305 1.06 -11.14 -16.24
N GLY A 306 0.04 -11.50 -15.44
CA GLY A 306 -0.92 -10.60 -14.84
C GLY A 306 -0.40 -10.00 -13.54
N HIS A 307 -1.31 -9.40 -12.75
CA HIS A 307 -0.99 -8.71 -11.51
C HIS A 307 -0.35 -9.62 -10.46
N GLY A 308 0.90 -9.31 -10.05
CA GLY A 308 1.66 -10.07 -9.06
C GLY A 308 2.05 -11.48 -9.52
N LEU A 309 2.05 -11.76 -10.83
CA LEU A 309 2.32 -13.09 -11.38
C LEU A 309 3.68 -13.22 -12.07
N SER A 310 4.50 -12.16 -12.08
CA SER A 310 5.82 -12.18 -12.75
C SER A 310 6.68 -13.37 -12.31
N CYS A 311 6.73 -13.62 -10.99
CA CYS A 311 7.48 -14.71 -10.39
C CYS A 311 6.97 -16.10 -10.82
N LEU A 312 5.67 -16.29 -10.96
CA LEU A 312 5.04 -17.59 -11.28
C LEU A 312 5.06 -17.89 -12.77
N VAL A 313 4.98 -16.88 -13.62
CA VAL A 313 4.98 -17.06 -15.09
C VAL A 313 6.36 -17.46 -15.62
N ASP A 314 7.43 -16.87 -15.09
CA ASP A 314 8.81 -17.19 -15.48
C ASP A 314 9.73 -17.12 -14.25
N MET A 315 9.61 -18.14 -13.40
CA MET A 315 10.40 -18.28 -12.16
C MET A 315 11.91 -18.25 -12.42
N PRO A 316 12.47 -18.98 -13.42
CA PRO A 316 13.91 -18.95 -13.66
C PRO A 316 14.43 -17.55 -13.97
N ARG A 317 13.71 -16.78 -14.80
CA ARG A 317 14.09 -15.41 -15.16
C ARG A 317 13.93 -14.46 -13.97
N TYR A 318 12.84 -14.59 -13.24
CA TYR A 318 12.59 -13.77 -12.03
C TYR A 318 13.69 -13.99 -10.99
N GLU A 319 14.00 -15.25 -10.71
CA GLU A 319 15.07 -15.64 -9.78
C GLU A 319 16.44 -15.11 -10.22
N ALA A 320 16.77 -15.23 -11.52
CA ALA A 320 18.03 -14.73 -12.07
C ALA A 320 18.17 -13.21 -11.87
N LEU A 321 17.12 -12.43 -12.12
CA LEU A 321 17.10 -10.98 -11.93
C LEU A 321 17.26 -10.60 -10.45
N VAL A 322 16.52 -11.24 -9.55
CA VAL A 322 16.61 -11.00 -8.10
C VAL A 322 18.00 -11.34 -7.58
N LYS A 323 18.57 -12.50 -7.99
CA LYS A 323 19.93 -12.91 -7.59
C LYS A 323 21.01 -11.97 -8.11
N ALA A 324 20.92 -11.55 -9.37
CA ALA A 324 21.87 -10.59 -9.95
C ALA A 324 21.80 -9.22 -9.25
N PHE A 325 20.58 -8.77 -8.92
CA PHE A 325 20.40 -7.53 -8.17
C PHE A 325 20.94 -7.63 -6.73
N ALA A 326 20.65 -8.71 -6.03
CA ALA A 326 21.15 -8.96 -4.68
C ALA A 326 22.68 -9.03 -4.64
N ALA A 327 23.32 -9.68 -5.62
CA ALA A 327 24.78 -9.82 -5.72
C ALA A 327 25.49 -8.46 -5.77
N ARG A 328 24.92 -7.47 -6.50
CA ARG A 328 25.53 -6.13 -6.62
C ARG A 328 25.08 -5.12 -5.55
N THR A 329 24.14 -5.50 -4.69
CA THR A 329 23.63 -4.62 -3.61
C THR A 329 23.98 -5.15 -2.23
N ILE A 330 23.30 -6.20 -1.76
CA ILE A 330 23.43 -6.71 -0.39
C ILE A 330 24.59 -7.71 -0.22
N PHE A 331 25.12 -8.27 -1.31
CA PHE A 331 26.29 -9.15 -1.30
C PHE A 331 27.54 -8.51 -1.91
N ALA A 332 27.47 -7.28 -2.38
CA ALA A 332 28.64 -6.54 -2.82
C ALA A 332 29.61 -6.39 -1.62
N LYS A 333 30.87 -6.77 -1.82
CA LYS A 333 31.93 -6.48 -0.81
C LYS A 333 32.06 -4.96 -0.72
N GLU A 334 32.03 -4.41 0.48
CA GLU A 334 32.42 -3.02 0.68
C GLU A 334 33.88 -2.89 0.23
N GLU A 335 34.12 -2.21 -0.89
CA GLU A 335 35.46 -1.68 -1.15
C GLU A 335 35.76 -0.75 0.01
N LYS A 336 36.77 -1.12 0.83
CA LYS A 336 37.31 -0.23 1.85
C LYS A 336 37.68 1.05 1.11
N ARG A 337 36.94 2.13 1.32
CA ARG A 337 37.44 3.47 1.00
C ARG A 337 38.72 3.62 1.81
N GLU A 338 39.86 3.45 1.17
CA GLU A 338 41.12 3.95 1.70
C GLU A 338 40.91 5.46 1.84
N GLU A 339 40.80 5.91 3.09
CA GLU A 339 40.82 7.34 3.39
C GLU A 339 42.19 7.88 2.91
N PRO A 340 42.19 9.01 2.18
CA PRO A 340 43.42 9.64 1.69
C PRO A 340 44.29 10.22 2.83
#